data_6d863113699921d645fb2cc4d482ebab
#
_entry.id   6d863113699921d645fb2cc4d482ebab
#
_cell.length_a   1.000
_cell.length_b   1.000
_cell.length_c   1.000
_cell.angle_alpha   90.00
_cell.angle_beta   90.00
_cell.angle_gamma   90.00
#
_symmetry.space_group_name_H-M   'P 1'
#
loop_
_entity.id
_entity.type
_entity.pdbx_description
1 polymer ?
#
loop_
_entity_poly.entity_id
_entity_poly.type
_entity_poly.pdbx_seq_one_letter_code
_entity_poly.pdbx_strand_id
1 'polypeptide(L)'
;NIQDFSEIIAVEDDLEKHEEKDRQFAIMETALVQLGEPCKTIIEDYYIHNRSMQEICEKFGYTNADNAKTQKYKCLQRLKKLFFQT
;
A
#
# COMPACT_ATOMS: atom_id res chain seq x y z
N ASN A 1 -8.76 -2.47 -1.01
CA ASN A 1 -9.71 -2.40 0.06
C ASN A 1 -9.13 -1.68 1.27
N ILE A 2 -9.90 -0.78 1.80
CA ILE A 2 -9.40 0.06 2.85
C ILE A 2 -9.04 -0.71 4.09
N GLN A 3 -9.69 -1.78 4.35
CA GLN A 3 -9.35 -2.53 5.53
C GLN A 3 -7.99 -3.16 5.43
N ASP A 4 -7.59 -3.55 4.24
CA ASP A 4 -6.24 -4.10 4.08
C ASP A 4 -5.19 -3.04 4.29
N PHE A 5 -5.53 -1.79 3.95
CA PHE A 5 -4.62 -0.70 4.17
C PHE A 5 -4.45 -0.48 5.67
N SER A 6 -5.47 -0.75 6.45
CA SER A 6 -5.36 -0.51 7.87
C SER A 6 -4.36 -1.44 8.54
N GLU A 7 -3.92 -2.51 7.88
CA GLU A 7 -2.82 -3.28 8.43
C GLU A 7 -1.55 -2.43 8.47
N ILE A 8 -1.42 -1.48 7.56
CA ILE A 8 -0.24 -0.68 7.50
C ILE A 8 -0.29 0.45 8.50
N ILE A 9 -1.41 1.13 8.57
CA ILE A 9 -1.52 2.22 9.50
C ILE A 9 -2.07 1.77 10.79
N ALA A 10 -2.29 0.65 10.98
CA ALA A 10 -2.99 0.12 12.03
C ALA A 10 -2.62 0.39 13.22
N VAL A 11 -2.19 0.67 13.53
CA VAL A 11 -1.89 0.91 14.61
C VAL A 11 -2.79 0.90 15.55
N GLU A 12 -2.96 1.32 16.26
CA GLU A 12 -3.75 1.21 17.22
C GLU A 12 -4.81 1.84 17.18
N ASP A 13 -5.34 1.84 17.24
CA ASP A 13 -6.47 2.20 17.05
C ASP A 13 -7.08 3.12 17.76
N ASP A 14 -7.11 3.46 18.38
CA ASP A 14 -7.78 4.29 19.03
C ASP A 14 -8.24 5.19 18.28
N LEU A 15 -8.00 5.19 17.54
CA LEU A 15 -8.42 5.76 16.71
C LEU A 15 -9.59 6.36 16.79
N GLU A 16 -10.14 6.40 17.50
CA GLU A 16 -11.28 6.99 17.60
C GLU A 16 -11.10 8.36 17.13
N LYS A 17 -10.07 8.82 16.87
CA LYS A 17 -9.97 10.12 16.54
C LYS A 17 -9.99 10.33 15.08
N HIS A 18 -10.93 10.95 14.48
CA HIS A 18 -10.94 11.28 13.08
C HIS A 18 -9.74 12.08 12.67
N GLU A 19 -9.34 13.00 13.50
CA GLU A 19 -8.18 13.83 13.19
C GLU A 19 -6.94 12.96 13.08
N GLU A 20 -6.86 11.96 13.92
CA GLU A 20 -5.73 11.07 13.89
C GLU A 20 -5.74 10.25 12.59
N LYS A 21 -6.93 9.81 12.16
CA LYS A 21 -7.01 9.07 10.93
C LYS A 21 -6.65 9.93 9.75
N ASP A 22 -7.11 11.16 9.74
CA ASP A 22 -6.79 12.06 8.63
C ASP A 22 -5.29 12.29 8.55
N ARG A 23 -4.64 12.41 9.69
CA ARG A 23 -3.21 12.59 9.70
C ARG A 23 -2.50 11.35 9.18
N GLN A 24 -2.99 10.18 9.54
CA GLN A 24 -2.40 8.95 9.08
C GLN A 24 -2.56 8.79 7.57
N PHE A 25 -3.71 9.19 7.03
CA PHE A 25 -3.89 9.13 5.59
C PHE A 25 -2.96 10.10 4.87
N ALA A 26 -2.75 11.28 5.44
CA ALA A 26 -1.82 12.23 4.83
C ALA A 26 -0.41 11.69 4.83
N ILE A 27 0.00 11.03 5.91
CA ILE A 27 1.32 10.42 5.98
C ILE A 27 1.41 9.30 4.95
N MET A 28 0.35 8.52 4.79
CA MET A 28 0.34 7.44 3.85
C MET A 28 0.49 7.95 2.42
N GLU A 29 -0.21 9.03 2.08
CA GLU A 29 -0.09 9.60 0.75
C GLU A 29 1.32 10.09 0.48
N THR A 30 1.92 10.75 1.47
CA THR A 30 3.29 11.21 1.34
C THR A 30 4.24 10.02 1.16
N ALA A 31 4.03 8.98 1.94
CA ALA A 31 4.87 7.80 1.85
C ALA A 31 4.74 7.13 0.48
N LEU A 32 3.52 7.10 -0.07
CA LEU A 32 3.33 6.53 -1.40
C LEU A 32 4.07 7.32 -2.47
N VAL A 33 4.06 8.64 -2.36
CA VAL A 33 4.80 9.46 -3.31
C VAL A 33 6.29 9.19 -3.20
N GLN A 34 6.80 9.07 -1.99
CA GLN A 34 8.21 8.79 -1.77
C GLN A 34 8.59 7.40 -2.22
N LEU A 35 7.64 6.46 -2.13
CA LEU A 35 7.90 5.11 -2.54
C LEU A 35 8.21 5.01 -4.03
N GLY A 36 7.50 5.79 -4.83
CA GLY A 36 7.75 5.85 -6.25
C GLY A 36 7.21 4.65 -7.00
N GLU A 37 7.39 4.69 -8.30
CA GLU A 37 6.91 3.63 -9.16
C GLU A 37 7.97 2.57 -9.34
N PRO A 38 7.57 1.34 -9.58
CA PRO A 38 6.18 0.90 -9.81
C PRO A 38 5.44 0.57 -8.53
N CYS A 39 6.08 0.66 -7.40
CA CYS A 39 5.49 0.25 -6.14
C CYS A 39 4.22 1.02 -5.80
N LYS A 40 4.23 2.33 -6.04
CA LYS A 40 3.06 3.14 -5.73
C LYS A 40 1.84 2.62 -6.48
N THR A 41 1.98 2.38 -7.78
CA THR A 41 0.85 1.91 -8.57
C THR A 41 0.43 0.50 -8.17
N ILE A 42 1.37 -0.37 -7.85
CA ILE A 42 1.04 -1.72 -7.43
C ILE A 42 0.22 -1.69 -6.14
N ILE A 43 0.64 -0.90 -5.19
CA ILE A 43 -0.08 -0.79 -3.92
C ILE A 43 -1.46 -0.21 -4.14
N GLU A 44 -1.56 0.85 -4.92
CA GLU A 44 -2.84 1.48 -5.19
C GLU A 44 -3.77 0.54 -5.94
N ASP A 45 -3.25 -0.18 -6.93
CA ASP A 45 -4.08 -1.10 -7.68
C ASP A 45 -4.65 -2.18 -6.80
N TYR A 46 -3.84 -2.73 -5.93
CA TYR A 46 -4.31 -3.82 -5.11
C TYR A 46 -5.25 -3.37 -4.00
N TYR A 47 -4.88 -2.33 -3.27
CA TYR A 47 -5.62 -1.95 -2.07
C TYR A 47 -6.73 -0.93 -2.34
N ILE A 48 -6.58 -0.10 -3.32
CA ILE A 48 -7.58 0.94 -3.59
C ILE A 48 -8.49 0.54 -4.75
N HIS A 49 -7.92 0.03 -5.82
CA HIS A 49 -8.70 -0.31 -7.00
C HIS A 49 -9.14 -1.77 -7.02
N ASN A 50 -8.74 -2.52 -6.04
CA ASN A 50 -9.15 -3.93 -5.88
C ASN A 50 -8.82 -4.80 -7.09
N ARG A 51 -7.68 -4.55 -7.71
CA ARG A 51 -7.27 -5.39 -8.83
C ARG A 51 -6.67 -6.69 -8.30
N SER A 52 -6.85 -7.76 -9.06
CA SER A 52 -6.31 -9.04 -8.65
C SER A 52 -4.82 -9.11 -8.95
N MET A 53 -4.16 -10.07 -8.34
CA MET A 53 -2.74 -10.30 -8.62
C MET A 53 -2.53 -10.63 -10.08
N GLN A 54 -3.47 -11.34 -10.71
CA GLN A 54 -3.37 -11.67 -12.12
C GLN A 54 -3.44 -10.41 -12.98
N GLU A 55 -4.33 -9.50 -12.64
CA GLU A 55 -4.44 -8.25 -13.38
C GLU A 55 -3.19 -7.41 -13.22
N ILE A 56 -2.64 -7.36 -12.02
CA ILE A 56 -1.42 -6.61 -11.78
C ILE A 56 -0.26 -7.25 -12.51
N CYS A 57 -0.20 -8.57 -12.51
CA CYS A 57 0.81 -9.30 -13.24
C CYS A 57 0.80 -8.92 -14.72
N GLU A 58 -0.38 -8.90 -15.32
CA GLU A 58 -0.50 -8.58 -16.73
C GLU A 58 -0.18 -7.13 -17.01
N LYS A 59 -0.61 -6.25 -16.13
CA LYS A 59 -0.39 -4.83 -16.33
C LYS A 59 1.09 -4.48 -16.30
N PHE A 60 1.83 -5.10 -15.39
CA PHE A 60 3.24 -4.77 -15.24
C PHE A 60 4.18 -5.73 -15.93
N GLY A 61 3.65 -6.75 -16.58
CA GLY A 61 4.50 -7.67 -17.34
C GLY A 61 5.27 -8.66 -16.51
N TYR A 62 4.77 -9.01 -15.35
CA TYR A 62 5.44 -10.01 -14.53
C TYR A 62 5.20 -11.41 -15.09
N THR A 63 6.08 -12.32 -14.76
CA THR A 63 6.03 -13.66 -15.32
C THR A 63 4.79 -14.42 -14.89
N ASN A 64 4.40 -14.28 -13.65
CA ASN A 64 3.22 -14.97 -13.14
C ASN A 64 2.69 -14.21 -11.92
N ALA A 65 1.54 -14.65 -11.44
CA ALA A 65 0.89 -13.98 -10.33
C ALA A 65 1.71 -14.06 -9.05
N ASP A 66 2.45 -15.13 -8.86
CA ASP A 66 3.29 -15.24 -7.67
C ASP A 66 4.39 -14.19 -7.67
N ASN A 67 4.93 -13.88 -8.83
CA ASN A 67 5.92 -12.85 -8.95
C ASN A 67 5.32 -11.50 -8.60
N ALA A 68 4.11 -11.23 -9.09
CA ALA A 68 3.43 -9.98 -8.76
C ALA A 68 3.18 -9.88 -7.27
N LYS A 69 2.80 -11.00 -6.65
CA LYS A 69 2.55 -11.02 -5.21
C LYS A 69 3.81 -10.72 -4.43
N THR A 70 4.93 -11.29 -4.86
CA THR A 70 6.22 -11.03 -4.21
C THR A 70 6.59 -9.55 -4.34
N GLN A 71 6.38 -8.97 -5.49
CA GLN A 71 6.67 -7.57 -5.69
C GLN A 71 5.77 -6.69 -4.82
N LYS A 72 4.48 -7.04 -4.75
CA LYS A 72 3.56 -6.31 -3.87
C LYS A 72 4.06 -6.37 -2.43
N TYR A 73 4.49 -7.53 -2.00
CA TYR A 73 4.95 -7.69 -0.62
C TYR A 73 6.17 -6.82 -0.36
N LYS A 74 7.12 -6.83 -1.28
CA LYS A 74 8.32 -6.00 -1.11
C LYS A 74 7.96 -4.53 -1.08
N CYS A 75 7.04 -4.13 -1.96
CA CYS A 75 6.59 -2.74 -1.99
C CYS A 75 5.91 -2.36 -0.68
N LEU A 76 5.12 -3.29 -0.14
CA LEU A 76 4.42 -3.04 1.11
C LEU A 76 5.41 -2.88 2.26
N GLN A 77 6.45 -3.70 2.30
CA GLN A 77 7.46 -3.57 3.35
C GLN A 77 8.16 -2.23 3.27
N ARG A 78 8.48 -1.79 2.06
CA ARG A 78 9.13 -0.51 1.89
C ARG A 78 8.20 0.63 2.28
N LEU A 79 6.93 0.51 1.93
CA LEU A 79 5.95 1.52 2.30
C LEU A 79 5.81 1.63 3.81
N LYS A 80 5.77 0.49 4.49
CA LYS A 80 5.67 0.51 5.95
C LYS A 80 6.85 1.25 6.56
N LYS A 81 8.04 1.00 6.02
CA LYS A 81 9.21 1.66 6.53
C LYS A 81 9.10 3.17 6.38
N LEU A 82 8.67 3.62 5.21
CA LEU A 82 8.52 5.04 4.97
C LEU A 82 7.44 5.65 5.87
N PHE A 83 6.34 4.93 6.02
CA PHE A 83 5.24 5.43 6.82
C PHE A 83 5.65 5.63 8.27
N PHE A 84 6.39 4.67 8.81
CA PHE A 84 6.73 4.75 10.22
C PHE A 84 8.00 5.53 10.51
N GLN A 85 8.63 6.04 9.48
CA GLN A 85 9.76 6.93 9.70
C GLN A 85 9.32 8.36 9.95
N THR A 86 8.11 8.69 9.61
CA THR A 86 7.64 10.02 9.89
C THR A 86 6.92 10.01 11.26
#